data_c88d8ee9f33a1af29914ed807738f231
#
_entry.id   c88d8ee9f33a1af29914ed807738f231
#
_cell.length_a   1.000
_cell.length_b   1.000
_cell.length_c   1.000
_cell.angle_alpha   90.00
_cell.angle_beta   90.00
_cell.angle_gamma   90.00
#
_symmetry.space_group_name_H-M   'P 1'
#
loop_
_entity.id
_entity.type
_entity.pdbx_description
1 polymer ?
#
loop_
_entity_poly.entity_id
_entity_poly.type
_entity_poly.pdbx_seq_one_letter_code
_entity_poly.pdbx_strand_id
1 'polypeptide(L)'
;MPVGIDNFAEFHQMGYYYVDKTGMIQELLESPGKVNLFTRPRRFGKSLNMSMLKYFFEIGTDKNLFDGLAISRETELCEKYMGQFPVISITLKQVTGSTYTAAEKNLWKEIRKAARSFPFLLKSDKLDDQDKEDLKNLRNGTGMIDDSLAVLSDLLYKHYGKKVIILIDEYDAPLQRAYQKGYYDAMVDLIRQIFGYALKSNDSLFFSVLTGILRISKESIFSDLNNPKLYTMLDDRCDEWFGFTDDEVRKLLDDNGINEHYNTVKNRYDGYRIGQNSIYCPWDVVNYCDQLLNDFDKEPRNYWANVSENGIIRTFAEKADSITRDEIGSLMEGKTVNKKLVQELTYRDMTNNIDNIWSILFTTGYLTQRGRNADGTYELCIPNCEVQDIFKHQIEEWFREKVLDDTDGMKILYTALDSGNAEALEDSLNYYLGASVSYMDGGTLDDKEKFYHGLLLGMLLPRKEWELKSNREAGKGRSDIAAFQLRTKDAFIIEIKYSKEEADLPADAQEAIAQINRMQYDQYFRMRNPRTLRHFGIAFCKKLCKVVVE
;
A
#
# COMPACT_ATOMS: atom_id res chain seq x y z
N MET A 1 -21.52 4.36 7.36
CA MET A 1 -20.07 4.50 7.61
C MET A 1 -19.48 5.62 6.74
N PRO A 2 -18.51 6.41 7.23
CA PRO A 2 -17.96 7.56 6.50
C PRO A 2 -16.82 7.15 5.55
N VAL A 3 -17.13 6.42 4.48
CA VAL A 3 -16.13 5.97 3.52
C VAL A 3 -15.65 7.13 2.65
N GLY A 4 -14.32 7.40 2.68
CA GLY A 4 -13.69 8.40 1.82
C GLY A 4 -13.85 9.86 2.24
N ILE A 5 -14.30 10.13 3.45
CA ILE A 5 -14.44 11.48 4.01
C ILE A 5 -13.17 11.83 4.77
N ASP A 6 -12.59 12.99 4.47
CA ASP A 6 -11.37 13.52 5.11
C ASP A 6 -11.56 14.90 5.74
N ASN A 7 -12.80 15.42 5.77
CA ASN A 7 -13.15 16.69 6.40
C ASN A 7 -13.79 16.46 7.77
N PHE A 8 -13.11 16.90 8.84
CA PHE A 8 -13.55 16.70 10.22
C PHE A 8 -14.93 17.31 10.53
N ALA A 9 -15.22 18.52 10.02
CA ALA A 9 -16.52 19.15 10.25
C ALA A 9 -17.68 18.39 9.57
N GLU A 10 -17.42 17.75 8.44
CA GLU A 10 -18.42 16.96 7.70
C GLU A 10 -18.88 15.75 8.53
N PHE A 11 -18.01 15.11 9.31
CA PHE A 11 -18.39 14.04 10.21
C PHE A 11 -19.49 14.48 11.19
N HIS A 12 -19.34 15.65 11.80
CA HIS A 12 -20.32 16.19 12.72
C HIS A 12 -21.60 16.64 12.03
N GLN A 13 -21.49 17.35 10.89
CA GLN A 13 -22.65 17.86 10.15
C GLN A 13 -23.55 16.76 9.62
N MET A 14 -22.95 15.64 9.20
CA MET A 14 -23.67 14.49 8.64
C MET A 14 -24.01 13.42 9.67
N GLY A 15 -23.61 13.61 10.93
CA GLY A 15 -23.82 12.62 12.00
C GLY A 15 -23.10 11.29 11.79
N TYR A 16 -21.95 11.31 11.13
CA TYR A 16 -21.15 10.11 10.91
C TYR A 16 -20.42 9.65 12.17
N TYR A 17 -20.20 8.35 12.26
CA TYR A 17 -19.43 7.77 13.34
C TYR A 17 -17.97 8.22 13.25
N TYR A 18 -17.48 8.88 14.30
CA TYR A 18 -16.10 9.35 14.40
C TYR A 18 -15.34 8.57 15.49
N VAL A 19 -14.24 7.93 15.13
CA VAL A 19 -13.29 7.38 16.11
C VAL A 19 -12.43 8.51 16.61
N ASP A 20 -12.54 8.82 17.90
CA ASP A 20 -11.95 10.02 18.50
C ASP A 20 -10.42 9.96 18.55
N LYS A 21 -9.78 10.83 17.77
CA LYS A 21 -8.32 11.01 17.70
C LYS A 21 -7.87 12.38 18.25
N THR A 22 -8.77 13.09 18.93
CA THR A 22 -8.46 14.44 19.42
C THR A 22 -7.41 14.50 20.52
N GLY A 23 -7.11 13.38 21.19
CA GLY A 23 -5.96 13.27 22.10
C GLY A 23 -4.60 13.57 21.44
N MET A 24 -4.50 13.42 20.11
CA MET A 24 -3.33 13.86 19.34
C MET A 24 -3.01 15.35 19.57
N ILE A 25 -4.03 16.20 19.76
CA ILE A 25 -3.86 17.63 20.00
C ILE A 25 -3.12 17.87 21.31
N GLN A 26 -3.55 17.17 22.36
CA GLN A 26 -2.91 17.26 23.69
C GLN A 26 -1.44 16.85 23.60
N GLU A 27 -1.14 15.67 23.05
CA GLU A 27 0.22 15.16 22.94
C GLU A 27 1.13 16.07 22.08
N LEU A 28 0.58 16.64 21.00
CA LEU A 28 1.28 17.61 20.16
C LEU A 28 1.62 18.88 20.93
N LEU A 29 0.71 19.38 21.77
CA LEU A 29 0.89 20.62 22.55
C LEU A 29 1.80 20.42 23.77
N GLU A 30 1.81 19.26 24.39
CA GLU A 30 2.70 18.93 25.52
C GLU A 30 4.17 18.87 25.11
N SER A 31 4.44 18.54 23.86
CA SER A 31 5.82 18.42 23.36
C SER A 31 5.97 19.04 21.96
N PRO A 32 5.75 20.37 21.85
CA PRO A 32 5.72 21.02 20.55
C PRO A 32 7.11 21.08 19.93
N GLY A 33 7.21 20.63 18.67
CA GLY A 33 8.31 20.95 17.76
C GLY A 33 7.94 22.17 16.91
N LYS A 34 8.92 22.96 16.48
CA LYS A 34 8.66 24.03 15.50
C LYS A 34 8.13 23.45 14.19
N VAL A 35 8.65 22.29 13.79
CA VAL A 35 8.20 21.48 12.66
C VAL A 35 7.96 20.06 13.16
N ASN A 36 6.77 19.53 12.96
CA ASN A 36 6.36 18.18 13.35
C ASN A 36 6.04 17.39 12.10
N LEU A 37 6.78 16.30 11.84
CA LEU A 37 6.60 15.46 10.67
C LEU A 37 6.09 14.08 11.06
N PHE A 38 4.92 13.72 10.56
CA PHE A 38 4.31 12.41 10.74
C PHE A 38 4.43 11.60 9.46
N THR A 39 5.12 10.45 9.52
CA THR A 39 5.16 9.49 8.41
C THR A 39 4.34 8.26 8.76
N ARG A 40 3.31 8.00 7.96
CA ARG A 40 2.38 6.87 8.12
C ARG A 40 2.02 6.30 6.75
N PRO A 41 1.70 5.02 6.64
CA PRO A 41 1.25 4.43 5.39
C PRO A 41 0.01 5.13 4.83
N ARG A 42 -0.35 4.83 3.60
CA ARG A 42 -1.60 5.33 3.00
C ARG A 42 -2.80 4.81 3.78
N ARG A 43 -3.89 5.60 3.82
CA ARG A 43 -5.19 5.22 4.44
C ARG A 43 -5.21 5.12 5.97
N PHE A 44 -4.19 5.64 6.65
CA PHE A 44 -4.11 5.70 8.12
C PHE A 44 -4.70 6.99 8.73
N GLY A 45 -5.59 7.69 8.05
CA GLY A 45 -6.31 8.84 8.62
C GLY A 45 -5.51 10.16 8.63
N LYS A 46 -4.38 10.29 7.90
CA LYS A 46 -3.54 11.50 7.90
C LYS A 46 -4.33 12.76 7.57
N SER A 47 -5.05 12.79 6.45
CA SER A 47 -5.80 13.97 6.00
C SER A 47 -6.92 14.36 6.96
N LEU A 48 -7.62 13.38 7.56
CA LEU A 48 -8.66 13.64 8.56
C LEU A 48 -8.08 14.29 9.81
N ASN A 49 -6.93 13.80 10.32
CA ASN A 49 -6.25 14.40 11.45
C ASN A 49 -5.74 15.81 11.14
N MET A 50 -5.25 16.07 9.93
CA MET A 50 -4.89 17.42 9.49
C MET A 50 -6.10 18.35 9.46
N SER A 51 -7.26 17.86 9.01
CA SER A 51 -8.53 18.59 9.05
C SER A 51 -8.97 18.87 10.50
N MET A 52 -8.87 17.88 11.40
CA MET A 52 -9.15 18.04 12.83
C MET A 52 -8.28 19.12 13.46
N LEU A 53 -6.96 19.07 13.23
CA LEU A 53 -6.04 20.10 13.74
C LEU A 53 -6.39 21.49 13.22
N LYS A 54 -6.73 21.60 11.93
CA LYS A 54 -7.19 22.87 11.33
C LYS A 54 -8.39 23.42 12.09
N TYR A 55 -9.47 22.64 12.24
CA TYR A 55 -10.69 23.09 12.91
C TYR A 55 -10.48 23.41 14.39
N PHE A 56 -9.54 22.72 15.06
CA PHE A 56 -9.22 23.02 16.45
C PHE A 56 -8.53 24.37 16.62
N PHE A 57 -7.53 24.68 15.79
CA PHE A 57 -6.69 25.87 15.98
C PHE A 57 -7.23 27.13 15.30
N GLU A 58 -7.96 26.98 14.19
CA GLU A 58 -8.32 28.09 13.29
C GLU A 58 -9.32 29.08 13.94
N ILE A 59 -8.99 30.37 13.86
CA ILE A 59 -9.87 31.45 14.32
C ILE A 59 -11.16 31.44 13.51
N GLY A 60 -12.29 31.48 14.24
CA GLY A 60 -13.64 31.54 13.63
C GLY A 60 -14.27 30.21 13.30
N THR A 61 -13.64 29.10 13.63
CA THR A 61 -14.24 27.78 13.53
C THR A 61 -15.25 27.52 14.65
N ASP A 62 -16.22 26.64 14.37
CA ASP A 62 -17.22 26.22 15.36
C ASP A 62 -16.57 25.32 16.42
N LYS A 63 -16.50 25.79 17.65
CA LYS A 63 -15.92 25.03 18.76
C LYS A 63 -16.76 23.83 19.19
N ASN A 64 -18.08 23.85 18.91
CA ASN A 64 -18.97 22.75 19.25
C ASN A 64 -18.64 21.46 18.50
N LEU A 65 -17.84 21.54 17.42
CA LEU A 65 -17.31 20.36 16.72
C LEU A 65 -16.50 19.41 17.64
N PHE A 66 -16.01 19.92 18.78
CA PHE A 66 -15.21 19.15 19.73
C PHE A 66 -15.97 18.73 20.99
N ASP A 67 -17.27 19.07 21.09
CA ASP A 67 -18.09 18.72 22.24
C ASP A 67 -18.19 17.21 22.43
N GLY A 68 -17.90 16.74 23.65
CA GLY A 68 -17.93 15.32 23.99
C GLY A 68 -16.70 14.51 23.58
N LEU A 69 -15.79 15.09 22.77
CA LEU A 69 -14.52 14.45 22.40
C LEU A 69 -13.48 14.58 23.52
N ALA A 70 -12.44 13.73 23.48
CA ALA A 70 -11.42 13.65 24.52
C ALA A 70 -10.78 15.01 24.83
N ILE A 71 -10.42 15.77 23.78
CA ILE A 71 -9.79 17.10 23.95
C ILE A 71 -10.69 18.10 24.69
N SER A 72 -12.02 17.97 24.63
CA SER A 72 -12.94 18.90 25.32
C SER A 72 -12.84 18.81 26.85
N ARG A 73 -12.24 17.74 27.37
CA ARG A 73 -11.97 17.56 28.80
C ARG A 73 -10.73 18.31 29.26
N GLU A 74 -9.85 18.67 28.34
CA GLU A 74 -8.63 19.44 28.56
C GLU A 74 -8.93 20.95 28.50
N THR A 75 -9.68 21.45 29.48
CA THR A 75 -10.25 22.83 29.51
C THR A 75 -9.18 23.91 29.35
N GLU A 76 -8.05 23.78 30.04
CA GLU A 76 -6.94 24.76 29.97
C GLU A 76 -6.33 24.81 28.55
N LEU A 77 -6.18 23.66 27.90
CA LEU A 77 -5.68 23.61 26.53
C LEU A 77 -6.70 24.19 25.54
N CYS A 78 -7.99 23.88 25.72
CA CYS A 78 -9.05 24.44 24.92
C CYS A 78 -9.14 25.96 25.04
N GLU A 79 -9.14 26.50 26.25
CA GLU A 79 -9.16 27.96 26.48
C GLU A 79 -7.96 28.67 25.84
N LYS A 80 -6.78 28.08 25.94
CA LYS A 80 -5.53 28.68 25.47
C LYS A 80 -5.33 28.59 23.96
N TYR A 81 -5.79 27.48 23.33
CA TYR A 81 -5.40 27.18 21.96
C TYR A 81 -6.57 27.02 20.98
N MET A 82 -7.78 26.61 21.40
CA MET A 82 -8.91 26.34 20.52
C MET A 82 -9.44 27.63 19.89
N GLY A 83 -9.39 27.69 18.54
CA GLY A 83 -9.84 28.85 17.76
C GLY A 83 -8.99 30.10 17.96
N GLN A 84 -7.69 29.96 18.29
CA GLN A 84 -6.84 31.06 18.66
C GLN A 84 -5.79 31.46 17.60
N PHE A 85 -5.64 30.70 16.52
CA PHE A 85 -4.54 30.91 15.56
C PHE A 85 -5.06 31.06 14.13
N PRO A 86 -4.44 31.91 13.30
CA PRO A 86 -4.60 31.78 11.87
C PRO A 86 -3.92 30.49 11.40
N VAL A 87 -4.60 29.73 10.53
CA VAL A 87 -4.12 28.44 10.05
C VAL A 87 -4.01 28.44 8.53
N ILE A 88 -2.82 28.22 7.98
CA ILE A 88 -2.61 27.92 6.57
C ILE A 88 -2.63 26.40 6.41
N SER A 89 -3.59 25.87 5.68
CA SER A 89 -3.70 24.43 5.40
C SER A 89 -3.66 24.18 3.91
N ILE A 90 -2.68 23.39 3.45
CA ILE A 90 -2.51 22.98 2.04
C ILE A 90 -2.34 21.47 1.96
N THR A 91 -2.77 20.91 0.83
CA THR A 91 -2.47 19.52 0.48
C THR A 91 -1.64 19.47 -0.80
N LEU A 92 -0.57 18.70 -0.79
CA LEU A 92 0.27 18.52 -1.98
C LEU A 92 -0.10 17.28 -2.80
N LYS A 93 -1.17 16.58 -2.42
CA LYS A 93 -1.67 15.36 -3.06
C LYS A 93 -1.84 15.48 -4.58
N GLN A 94 -2.32 16.65 -5.06
CA GLN A 94 -2.57 16.89 -6.47
C GLN A 94 -1.48 17.72 -7.16
N VAL A 95 -0.37 18.00 -6.49
CA VAL A 95 0.77 18.69 -7.08
C VAL A 95 1.55 17.72 -7.96
N THR A 96 0.95 17.39 -9.09
CA THR A 96 1.48 16.39 -10.04
C THR A 96 1.38 16.96 -11.46
N GLY A 97 2.19 16.44 -12.39
CA GLY A 97 2.16 16.83 -13.79
C GLY A 97 3.02 15.90 -14.64
N SER A 98 2.82 15.91 -15.95
CA SER A 98 3.69 15.21 -16.90
C SER A 98 5.05 15.91 -17.05
N THR A 99 5.14 17.19 -16.66
CA THR A 99 6.34 18.03 -16.68
C THR A 99 6.43 18.85 -15.40
N TYR A 100 7.63 19.35 -15.08
CA TYR A 100 7.86 20.27 -13.97
C TYR A 100 6.91 21.48 -14.01
N THR A 101 6.80 22.14 -15.15
CA THR A 101 5.91 23.32 -15.31
C THR A 101 4.44 23.01 -15.04
N ALA A 102 3.97 21.80 -15.39
CA ALA A 102 2.60 21.40 -15.08
C ALA A 102 2.41 21.16 -13.57
N ALA A 103 3.39 20.55 -12.90
CA ALA A 103 3.36 20.35 -11.46
C ALA A 103 3.44 21.68 -10.68
N GLU A 104 4.31 22.58 -11.09
CA GLU A 104 4.43 23.93 -10.52
C GLU A 104 3.11 24.73 -10.64
N LYS A 105 2.42 24.66 -11.80
CA LYS A 105 1.08 25.25 -11.96
C LYS A 105 0.05 24.66 -11.00
N ASN A 106 0.14 23.37 -10.70
CA ASN A 106 -0.75 22.72 -9.74
C ASN A 106 -0.41 23.15 -8.29
N LEU A 107 0.87 23.32 -7.98
CA LEU A 107 1.28 23.90 -6.69
C LEU A 107 0.75 25.33 -6.51
N TRP A 108 0.85 26.18 -7.55
CA TRP A 108 0.23 27.50 -7.54
C TRP A 108 -1.28 27.47 -7.33
N LYS A 109 -2.00 26.43 -7.78
CA LYS A 109 -3.44 26.29 -7.50
C LYS A 109 -3.70 26.11 -6.00
N GLU A 110 -2.90 25.29 -5.32
CA GLU A 110 -3.04 25.08 -3.87
C GLU A 110 -2.70 26.34 -3.08
N ILE A 111 -1.62 27.04 -3.42
CA ILE A 111 -1.23 28.32 -2.80
C ILE A 111 -2.32 29.38 -3.00
N ARG A 112 -2.85 29.52 -4.23
CA ARG A 112 -3.96 30.43 -4.51
C ARG A 112 -5.22 30.10 -3.72
N LYS A 113 -5.53 28.81 -3.58
CA LYS A 113 -6.67 28.34 -2.78
C LYS A 113 -6.50 28.77 -1.32
N ALA A 114 -5.32 28.56 -0.74
CA ALA A 114 -4.99 29.00 0.61
C ALA A 114 -5.10 30.54 0.75
N ALA A 115 -4.51 31.32 -0.16
CA ALA A 115 -4.58 32.78 -0.11
C ALA A 115 -6.01 33.33 -0.29
N ARG A 116 -6.86 32.63 -1.06
CA ARG A 116 -8.27 33.02 -1.26
C ARG A 116 -9.17 32.70 -0.07
N SER A 117 -8.76 31.83 0.84
CA SER A 117 -9.49 31.57 2.09
C SER A 117 -9.52 32.77 3.04
N PHE A 118 -8.66 33.78 2.83
CA PHE A 118 -8.56 34.97 3.65
C PHE A 118 -8.95 36.27 2.89
N PRO A 119 -10.19 36.39 2.38
CA PRO A 119 -10.60 37.55 1.56
C PRO A 119 -10.63 38.87 2.35
N PHE A 120 -10.78 38.79 3.68
CA PHE A 120 -10.83 39.95 4.58
C PHE A 120 -9.49 40.70 4.65
N LEU A 121 -8.35 40.06 4.38
CA LEU A 121 -7.04 40.70 4.36
C LEU A 121 -6.95 41.86 3.35
N LEU A 122 -7.68 41.79 2.23
CA LEU A 122 -7.74 42.89 1.25
C LEU A 122 -8.35 44.20 1.81
N LYS A 123 -9.14 44.05 2.90
CA LYS A 123 -9.81 45.17 3.58
C LYS A 123 -9.20 45.49 4.95
N SER A 124 -8.10 44.83 5.29
CA SER A 124 -7.42 45.04 6.55
C SER A 124 -6.81 46.44 6.61
N ASP A 125 -7.05 47.15 7.70
CA ASP A 125 -6.44 48.41 8.07
C ASP A 125 -5.02 48.28 8.62
N LYS A 126 -4.63 47.07 8.99
CA LYS A 126 -3.30 46.74 9.51
C LYS A 126 -2.28 46.39 8.43
N LEU A 127 -2.74 46.24 7.20
CA LEU A 127 -1.91 45.93 6.01
C LEU A 127 -1.72 47.20 5.19
N ASP A 128 -0.48 47.46 4.82
CA ASP A 128 -0.17 48.55 3.89
C ASP A 128 -0.49 48.18 2.42
N ASP A 129 -0.24 49.13 1.50
CA ASP A 129 -0.56 48.93 0.09
C ASP A 129 0.32 47.86 -0.55
N GLN A 130 1.57 47.70 -0.12
CA GLN A 130 2.47 46.64 -0.59
C GLN A 130 1.99 45.27 -0.11
N ASP A 131 1.62 45.14 1.16
CA ASP A 131 1.05 43.93 1.71
C ASP A 131 -0.19 43.46 0.92
N LYS A 132 -1.07 44.40 0.58
CA LYS A 132 -2.26 44.11 -0.21
C LYS A 132 -1.94 43.73 -1.68
N GLU A 133 -0.87 44.29 -2.23
CA GLU A 133 -0.41 43.90 -3.56
C GLU A 133 0.21 42.50 -3.56
N ASP A 134 1.00 42.18 -2.54
CA ASP A 134 1.56 40.83 -2.35
C ASP A 134 0.44 39.79 -2.21
N LEU A 135 -0.63 40.10 -1.45
CA LEU A 135 -1.80 39.24 -1.36
C LEU A 135 -2.49 39.04 -2.70
N LYS A 136 -2.62 40.12 -3.52
CA LYS A 136 -3.20 39.98 -4.87
C LYS A 136 -2.34 39.10 -5.76
N ASN A 137 -1.02 39.22 -5.68
CA ASN A 137 -0.07 38.39 -6.40
C ASN A 137 -0.25 36.91 -6.03
N LEU A 138 -0.30 36.58 -4.74
CA LEU A 138 -0.58 35.21 -4.28
C LEU A 138 -1.93 34.68 -4.79
N ARG A 139 -2.99 35.50 -4.73
CA ARG A 139 -4.35 35.13 -5.19
C ARG A 139 -4.47 34.96 -6.71
N ASN A 140 -3.61 35.62 -7.48
CA ASN A 140 -3.52 35.49 -8.93
C ASN A 140 -2.55 34.39 -9.37
N GLY A 141 -1.64 33.97 -8.50
CA GLY A 141 -0.57 33.02 -8.81
C GLY A 141 0.53 33.69 -9.62
N THR A 142 0.87 34.91 -9.25
CA THR A 142 1.98 35.70 -9.77
C THR A 142 2.99 35.98 -8.65
N GLY A 143 4.20 36.33 -9.02
CA GLY A 143 5.29 36.49 -8.04
C GLY A 143 6.19 35.26 -7.92
N MET A 144 6.96 35.19 -6.84
CA MET A 144 7.80 34.04 -6.54
C MET A 144 7.00 32.97 -5.78
N ILE A 145 7.18 31.72 -6.15
CA ILE A 145 6.43 30.62 -5.54
C ILE A 145 7.09 30.14 -4.25
N ASP A 146 8.41 30.26 -4.17
CA ASP A 146 9.26 29.77 -3.10
C ASP A 146 9.02 30.47 -1.75
N ASP A 147 8.69 31.77 -1.72
CA ASP A 147 8.39 32.52 -0.49
C ASP A 147 6.89 32.65 -0.20
N SER A 148 6.03 32.14 -1.06
CA SER A 148 4.58 32.34 -1.05
C SER A 148 3.89 32.05 0.30
N LEU A 149 4.26 30.95 0.96
CA LEU A 149 3.70 30.57 2.27
C LEU A 149 4.24 31.47 3.40
N ALA A 150 5.48 31.92 3.31
CA ALA A 150 6.06 32.86 4.26
C ALA A 150 5.38 34.23 4.16
N VAL A 151 5.18 34.73 2.95
CA VAL A 151 4.44 35.99 2.71
C VAL A 151 3.02 35.90 3.24
N LEU A 152 2.28 34.81 2.94
CA LEU A 152 0.92 34.63 3.47
C LEU A 152 0.92 34.56 5.01
N SER A 153 1.93 33.94 5.63
CA SER A 153 2.08 33.88 7.09
C SER A 153 2.29 35.28 7.68
N ASP A 154 3.12 36.09 7.07
CA ASP A 154 3.38 37.47 7.52
C ASP A 154 2.14 38.35 7.44
N LEU A 155 1.39 38.29 6.34
CA LEU A 155 0.14 39.02 6.18
C LEU A 155 -0.90 38.65 7.25
N LEU A 156 -1.03 37.35 7.55
CA LEU A 156 -1.92 36.87 8.61
C LEU A 156 -1.44 37.30 10.00
N TYR A 157 -0.13 37.23 10.26
CA TYR A 157 0.45 37.71 11.52
C TYR A 157 0.22 39.20 11.71
N LYS A 158 0.47 40.04 10.72
CA LYS A 158 0.20 41.48 10.76
C LYS A 158 -1.28 41.76 11.06
N HIS A 159 -2.20 41.02 10.44
CA HIS A 159 -3.63 41.22 10.65
C HIS A 159 -4.09 40.79 12.05
N TYR A 160 -3.75 39.59 12.50
CA TYR A 160 -4.26 39.05 13.76
C TYR A 160 -3.39 39.38 14.98
N GLY A 161 -2.13 39.73 14.80
CA GLY A 161 -1.15 39.87 15.88
C GLY A 161 -0.80 38.55 16.56
N LYS A 162 -1.12 37.43 15.88
CA LYS A 162 -0.91 36.07 16.39
C LYS A 162 -0.12 35.25 15.35
N LYS A 163 0.83 34.46 15.87
CA LYS A 163 1.62 33.57 15.00
C LYS A 163 0.74 32.54 14.29
N VAL A 164 1.19 32.08 13.13
CA VAL A 164 0.45 31.24 12.20
C VAL A 164 0.82 29.78 12.41
N ILE A 165 -0.15 28.89 12.28
CA ILE A 165 0.08 27.44 12.17
C ILE A 165 0.04 27.06 10.69
N ILE A 166 1.02 26.28 10.22
CA ILE A 166 1.07 25.76 8.83
C ILE A 166 0.88 24.25 8.86
N LEU A 167 -0.15 23.78 8.14
CA LEU A 167 -0.49 22.38 7.99
C LEU A 167 -0.26 21.97 6.53
N ILE A 168 0.61 20.97 6.27
CA ILE A 168 0.96 20.49 4.93
C ILE A 168 0.69 18.98 4.86
N ASP A 169 -0.35 18.60 4.12
CA ASP A 169 -0.69 17.19 3.93
C ASP A 169 -0.04 16.62 2.68
N GLU A 170 0.42 15.36 2.76
CA GLU A 170 1.08 14.60 1.68
C GLU A 170 2.27 15.35 1.06
N TYR A 171 3.20 15.84 1.91
CA TYR A 171 4.34 16.65 1.48
C TYR A 171 5.26 15.98 0.45
N ASP A 172 5.31 14.66 0.44
CA ASP A 172 6.17 13.83 -0.41
C ASP A 172 5.53 13.42 -1.74
N ALA A 173 4.22 13.65 -1.92
CA ALA A 173 3.52 13.29 -3.15
C ALA A 173 4.08 13.95 -4.43
N PRO A 174 4.44 15.26 -4.44
CA PRO A 174 5.08 15.89 -5.60
C PRO A 174 6.41 15.23 -5.97
N LEU A 175 7.18 14.83 -4.98
CA LEU A 175 8.51 14.22 -5.15
C LEU A 175 8.41 12.82 -5.73
N GLN A 176 7.47 12.02 -5.26
CA GLN A 176 7.16 10.71 -5.81
C GLN A 176 6.82 10.79 -7.29
N ARG A 177 5.91 11.70 -7.65
CA ARG A 177 5.48 11.88 -9.04
C ARG A 177 6.59 12.46 -9.93
N ALA A 178 7.38 13.39 -9.41
CA ALA A 178 8.50 13.97 -10.14
C ALA A 178 9.57 12.92 -10.45
N TYR A 179 9.84 11.99 -9.52
CA TYR A 179 10.73 10.86 -9.74
C TYR A 179 10.26 9.96 -10.88
N GLN A 180 8.97 9.58 -10.86
CA GLN A 180 8.37 8.76 -11.92
C GLN A 180 8.38 9.43 -13.30
N LYS A 181 8.37 10.76 -13.36
CA LYS A 181 8.28 11.55 -14.59
C LYS A 181 9.60 12.20 -15.01
N GLY A 182 10.69 12.01 -14.28
CA GLY A 182 12.03 12.42 -14.65
C GLY A 182 12.36 13.91 -14.43
N TYR A 183 11.61 14.64 -13.57
CA TYR A 183 11.92 16.02 -13.18
C TYR A 183 12.16 16.19 -11.67
N TYR A 184 12.68 15.13 -11.03
CA TYR A 184 12.84 15.01 -9.58
C TYR A 184 13.65 16.15 -8.96
N ASP A 185 14.84 16.45 -9.51
CA ASP A 185 15.75 17.45 -8.96
C ASP A 185 15.14 18.83 -8.88
N ALA A 186 14.50 19.25 -9.95
CA ALA A 186 13.83 20.55 -10.02
C ALA A 186 12.69 20.64 -8.98
N MET A 187 11.96 19.55 -8.74
CA MET A 187 10.90 19.51 -7.74
C MET A 187 11.46 19.51 -6.31
N VAL A 188 12.55 18.78 -6.05
CA VAL A 188 13.26 18.81 -4.76
C VAL A 188 13.70 20.22 -4.42
N ASP A 189 14.33 20.92 -5.38
CA ASP A 189 14.81 22.28 -5.17
C ASP A 189 13.66 23.25 -4.86
N LEU A 190 12.56 23.14 -5.58
CA LEU A 190 11.37 23.98 -5.33
C LEU A 190 10.78 23.74 -3.94
N ILE A 191 10.53 22.48 -3.58
CA ILE A 191 9.95 22.13 -2.26
C ILE A 191 10.90 22.52 -1.13
N ARG A 192 12.22 22.36 -1.31
CA ARG A 192 13.23 22.80 -0.34
C ARG A 192 13.15 24.30 -0.10
N GLN A 193 13.06 25.11 -1.15
CA GLN A 193 12.98 26.57 -1.04
C GLN A 193 11.70 26.98 -0.31
N ILE A 194 10.54 26.46 -0.72
CA ILE A 194 9.26 26.76 -0.05
C ILE A 194 9.31 26.42 1.46
N PHE A 195 9.81 25.23 1.81
CA PHE A 195 9.91 24.83 3.22
C PHE A 195 10.98 25.64 3.96
N GLY A 196 12.07 26.00 3.31
CA GLY A 196 13.09 26.89 3.87
C GLY A 196 12.51 28.22 4.31
N TYR A 197 11.79 28.90 3.42
CA TYR A 197 11.14 30.18 3.74
C TYR A 197 9.97 30.02 4.72
N ALA A 198 9.10 29.05 4.50
CA ALA A 198 7.87 28.92 5.30
C ALA A 198 8.11 28.36 6.73
N LEU A 199 9.08 27.45 6.91
CA LEU A 199 9.23 26.66 8.13
C LEU A 199 10.50 26.98 8.94
N LYS A 200 11.58 27.46 8.29
CA LYS A 200 12.84 27.80 8.97
C LYS A 200 12.97 29.28 9.27
N SER A 201 12.90 30.10 8.21
CA SER A 201 13.15 31.55 8.27
C SER A 201 11.83 32.35 8.37
N ASN A 202 10.87 31.85 9.17
CA ASN A 202 9.56 32.45 9.32
C ASN A 202 9.29 32.81 10.79
N ASP A 203 9.46 34.07 11.13
CA ASP A 203 9.21 34.59 12.48
C ASP A 203 7.73 34.61 12.85
N SER A 204 6.86 34.65 11.84
CA SER A 204 5.41 34.62 11.97
C SER A 204 4.87 33.20 12.25
N LEU A 205 5.70 32.13 12.11
CA LEU A 205 5.30 30.76 12.36
C LEU A 205 5.22 30.45 13.86
N PHE A 206 4.10 29.89 14.31
CA PHE A 206 3.97 29.27 15.64
C PHE A 206 4.58 27.87 15.64
N PHE A 207 3.96 26.94 14.94
CA PHE A 207 4.51 25.63 14.58
C PHE A 207 3.90 25.15 13.25
N SER A 208 4.45 24.04 12.73
CA SER A 208 3.91 23.37 11.55
C SER A 208 3.75 21.88 11.79
N VAL A 209 2.77 21.28 11.08
CA VAL A 209 2.57 19.83 11.00
C VAL A 209 2.61 19.43 9.55
N LEU A 210 3.43 18.44 9.24
CA LEU A 210 3.56 17.84 7.92
C LEU A 210 3.17 16.37 8.01
N THR A 211 2.49 15.87 7.00
CA THR A 211 2.22 14.44 6.85
C THR A 211 2.73 13.91 5.51
N GLY A 212 3.20 12.68 5.52
CA GLY A 212 3.69 11.97 4.34
C GLY A 212 3.80 10.47 4.55
N ILE A 213 4.38 9.77 3.59
CA ILE A 213 4.65 8.33 3.66
C ILE A 213 6.12 8.12 4.00
N LEU A 214 7.02 8.79 3.29
CA LEU A 214 8.47 8.65 3.43
C LEU A 214 9.09 9.82 4.20
N ARG A 215 10.17 9.54 4.93
CA ARG A 215 11.07 10.56 5.44
C ARG A 215 12.15 10.86 4.40
N ILE A 216 11.96 11.92 3.62
CA ILE A 216 12.92 12.34 2.60
C ILE A 216 13.92 13.32 3.21
N SER A 217 14.89 12.81 3.97
CA SER A 217 15.85 13.66 4.70
C SER A 217 17.18 13.87 3.97
N LYS A 218 17.63 12.91 3.17
CA LYS A 218 18.91 13.00 2.44
C LYS A 218 18.93 14.03 1.31
N GLU A 219 17.77 14.41 0.76
CA GLU A 219 17.65 15.41 -0.31
C GLU A 219 17.76 16.85 0.19
N SER A 220 18.27 17.05 1.42
CA SER A 220 18.41 18.39 2.02
C SER A 220 17.09 19.17 2.20
N ILE A 221 15.93 18.57 1.93
CA ILE A 221 14.63 19.22 2.13
C ILE A 221 14.45 19.65 3.60
N PHE A 222 14.94 18.80 4.50
CA PHE A 222 14.89 19.06 5.95
C PHE A 222 16.26 19.40 6.56
N SER A 223 17.37 19.32 5.82
CA SER A 223 18.69 19.70 6.36
C SER A 223 18.76 21.17 6.66
N ASP A 224 17.98 21.97 5.95
CA ASP A 224 17.85 23.39 6.20
C ASP A 224 16.86 23.70 7.33
N LEU A 225 16.04 22.75 7.79
CA LEU A 225 15.17 22.94 8.95
C LEU A 225 15.91 22.60 10.24
N ASN A 226 15.73 23.42 11.28
CA ASN A 226 16.28 23.17 12.60
C ASN A 226 15.60 21.94 13.21
N ASN A 227 16.15 20.73 12.98
CA ASN A 227 15.74 19.45 13.53
C ASN A 227 14.22 19.27 13.64
N PRO A 228 13.52 18.93 12.55
CA PRO A 228 12.11 18.62 12.64
C PRO A 228 11.88 17.46 13.62
N LYS A 229 10.85 17.55 14.42
CA LYS A 229 10.43 16.48 15.30
C LYS A 229 9.73 15.41 14.46
N LEU A 230 10.27 14.20 14.49
CA LEU A 230 9.81 13.11 13.66
C LEU A 230 8.95 12.15 14.46
N TYR A 231 7.90 11.64 13.80
CA TYR A 231 7.00 10.62 14.31
C TYR A 231 6.80 9.57 13.22
N THR A 232 7.61 8.52 13.29
CA THR A 232 7.61 7.40 12.32
C THR A 232 6.83 6.20 12.87
N MET A 233 6.75 5.12 12.12
CA MET A 233 6.15 3.87 12.59
C MET A 233 6.97 3.17 13.69
N LEU A 234 8.21 3.61 13.92
CA LEU A 234 9.12 3.05 14.93
C LEU A 234 9.10 3.84 16.26
N ASP A 235 8.43 4.98 16.31
CA ASP A 235 8.40 5.83 17.48
C ASP A 235 7.19 5.51 18.37
N ASP A 236 7.40 5.46 19.69
CA ASP A 236 6.37 5.20 20.71
C ASP A 236 5.48 6.42 20.99
N ARG A 237 5.79 7.56 20.37
CA ARG A 237 5.00 8.79 20.52
C ARG A 237 4.06 8.95 19.36
N CYS A 238 2.84 9.40 19.64
CA CYS A 238 1.77 9.55 18.65
C CYS A 238 1.49 8.25 17.87
N ASP A 239 1.67 7.09 18.50
CA ASP A 239 1.55 5.78 17.87
C ASP A 239 0.09 5.29 17.78
N GLU A 240 -0.86 5.89 18.53
CA GLU A 240 -2.29 5.56 18.51
C GLU A 240 -3.12 6.46 17.59
N TRP A 241 -2.61 7.64 17.20
CA TRP A 241 -3.44 8.66 16.55
C TRP A 241 -3.68 8.44 15.07
N PHE A 242 -2.87 7.58 14.45
CA PHE A 242 -3.00 7.23 13.04
C PHE A 242 -3.31 5.74 12.89
N GLY A 243 -4.55 5.43 12.52
CA GLY A 243 -5.08 4.09 12.53
C GLY A 243 -6.08 3.87 13.68
N PHE A 244 -6.58 2.64 13.82
CA PHE A 244 -7.47 2.27 14.91
C PHE A 244 -6.79 1.27 15.85
N THR A 245 -6.93 1.47 17.16
CA THR A 245 -6.54 0.49 18.17
C THR A 245 -7.58 -0.64 18.26
N ASP A 246 -7.22 -1.76 18.92
CA ASP A 246 -8.16 -2.89 19.10
C ASP A 246 -9.41 -2.47 19.90
N ASP A 247 -9.24 -1.64 20.92
CA ASP A 247 -10.37 -1.15 21.74
C ASP A 247 -11.30 -0.23 20.93
N GLU A 248 -10.75 0.62 20.07
CA GLU A 248 -11.53 1.47 19.18
C GLU A 248 -12.32 0.64 18.14
N VAL A 249 -11.70 -0.41 17.59
CA VAL A 249 -12.39 -1.33 16.66
C VAL A 249 -13.52 -2.07 17.37
N ARG A 250 -13.29 -2.60 18.57
CA ARG A 250 -14.34 -3.24 19.38
C ARG A 250 -15.51 -2.30 19.62
N LYS A 251 -15.20 -1.08 20.06
CA LYS A 251 -16.21 -0.06 20.32
C LYS A 251 -16.98 0.31 19.04
N LEU A 252 -16.29 0.49 17.93
CA LEU A 252 -16.93 0.79 16.64
C LEU A 252 -17.90 -0.32 16.20
N LEU A 253 -17.52 -1.58 16.34
CA LEU A 253 -18.35 -2.71 16.00
C LEU A 253 -19.57 -2.83 16.96
N ASP A 254 -19.35 -2.63 18.26
CA ASP A 254 -20.41 -2.69 19.27
C ASP A 254 -21.43 -1.56 19.09
N ASP A 255 -20.98 -0.33 18.95
CA ASP A 255 -21.81 0.86 18.72
C ASP A 255 -22.69 0.74 17.44
N ASN A 256 -22.27 -0.07 16.47
CA ASN A 256 -23.01 -0.33 15.21
C ASN A 256 -23.76 -1.67 15.19
N GLY A 257 -23.74 -2.44 16.28
CA GLY A 257 -24.47 -3.71 16.40
C GLY A 257 -23.98 -4.84 15.50
N ILE A 258 -22.67 -4.85 15.17
CA ILE A 258 -22.01 -5.84 14.31
C ILE A 258 -20.80 -6.51 15.00
N ASN A 259 -20.83 -6.59 16.33
CA ASN A 259 -19.72 -7.10 17.15
C ASN A 259 -19.43 -8.59 16.93
N GLU A 260 -20.39 -9.38 16.44
CA GLU A 260 -20.21 -10.78 16.06
C GLU A 260 -19.13 -10.96 14.97
N HIS A 261 -18.84 -9.92 14.18
CA HIS A 261 -17.80 -9.93 13.13
C HIS A 261 -16.40 -9.54 13.64
N TYR A 262 -16.22 -9.27 14.96
CA TYR A 262 -14.93 -8.85 15.51
C TYR A 262 -13.77 -9.79 15.17
N ASN A 263 -13.96 -11.11 15.29
CA ASN A 263 -12.90 -12.07 14.99
C ASN A 263 -12.52 -12.05 13.49
N THR A 264 -13.49 -11.83 12.61
CA THR A 264 -13.26 -11.70 11.17
C THR A 264 -12.44 -10.43 10.88
N VAL A 265 -12.85 -9.28 11.47
CA VAL A 265 -12.10 -8.01 11.34
C VAL A 265 -10.68 -8.16 11.86
N LYS A 266 -10.52 -8.76 13.03
CA LYS A 266 -9.20 -8.97 13.66
C LYS A 266 -8.30 -9.84 12.79
N ASN A 267 -8.77 -11.00 12.37
CA ASN A 267 -7.97 -11.94 11.59
C ASN A 267 -7.61 -11.38 10.20
N ARG A 268 -8.47 -10.54 9.61
CA ARG A 268 -8.28 -10.06 8.25
C ARG A 268 -7.47 -8.78 8.16
N TYR A 269 -7.69 -7.81 9.09
CA TYR A 269 -7.23 -6.42 8.95
C TYR A 269 -6.34 -5.93 10.09
N ASP A 270 -6.20 -6.67 11.22
CA ASP A 270 -5.25 -6.34 12.27
C ASP A 270 -3.82 -6.67 11.86
N GLY A 271 -2.84 -6.06 12.52
CA GLY A 271 -1.46 -6.55 12.49
C GLY A 271 -0.40 -5.51 12.20
N TYR A 272 -0.74 -4.26 11.91
CA TYR A 272 0.26 -3.20 11.89
C TYR A 272 0.75 -2.91 13.30
N ARG A 273 2.05 -2.66 13.44
CA ARG A 273 2.62 -2.18 14.70
C ARG A 273 3.27 -0.81 14.49
N ILE A 274 2.76 0.16 15.25
CA ILE A 274 3.33 1.51 15.31
C ILE A 274 3.79 1.71 16.76
N GLY A 275 5.07 2.01 16.96
CA GLY A 275 5.64 2.02 18.31
C GLY A 275 5.37 0.69 19.04
N GLN A 276 4.63 0.74 20.15
CA GLN A 276 4.24 -0.42 20.94
C GLN A 276 2.81 -0.91 20.66
N ASN A 277 2.01 -0.14 19.88
CA ASN A 277 0.59 -0.43 19.69
C ASN A 277 0.32 -1.28 18.44
N SER A 278 -0.65 -2.20 18.55
CA SER A 278 -1.24 -2.89 17.41
C SER A 278 -2.33 -2.01 16.80
N ILE A 279 -2.24 -1.76 15.50
CA ILE A 279 -3.05 -0.77 14.81
C ILE A 279 -3.68 -1.38 13.55
N TYR A 280 -4.98 -1.16 13.37
CA TYR A 280 -5.70 -1.50 12.15
C TYR A 280 -5.65 -0.35 11.15
N CYS A 281 -5.67 -0.67 9.86
CA CYS A 281 -5.90 0.33 8.82
C CYS A 281 -7.37 0.81 8.84
N PRO A 282 -7.65 2.08 9.08
CA PRO A 282 -9.03 2.59 9.16
C PRO A 282 -9.84 2.35 7.90
N TRP A 283 -9.21 2.45 6.74
CA TRP A 283 -9.86 2.25 5.45
C TRP A 283 -10.50 0.88 5.33
N ASP A 284 -9.79 -0.17 5.73
CA ASP A 284 -10.23 -1.55 5.61
C ASP A 284 -11.37 -1.83 6.57
N VAL A 285 -11.21 -1.41 7.83
CA VAL A 285 -12.23 -1.58 8.88
C VAL A 285 -13.52 -0.84 8.51
N VAL A 286 -13.45 0.44 8.11
CA VAL A 286 -14.62 1.25 7.78
C VAL A 286 -15.34 0.71 6.55
N ASN A 287 -14.63 0.29 5.50
CA ASN A 287 -15.24 -0.30 4.31
C ASN A 287 -15.93 -1.64 4.63
N TYR A 288 -15.28 -2.49 5.44
CA TYR A 288 -15.91 -3.75 5.83
C TYR A 288 -17.13 -3.53 6.72
N CYS A 289 -17.08 -2.60 7.67
CA CYS A 289 -18.24 -2.22 8.46
C CYS A 289 -19.38 -1.67 7.58
N ASP A 290 -19.08 -0.87 6.57
CA ASP A 290 -20.06 -0.38 5.60
C ASP A 290 -20.69 -1.53 4.80
N GLN A 291 -19.88 -2.49 4.35
CA GLN A 291 -20.37 -3.71 3.70
C GLN A 291 -21.28 -4.54 4.64
N LEU A 292 -20.87 -4.73 5.89
CA LEU A 292 -21.67 -5.48 6.87
C LEU A 292 -23.04 -4.85 7.13
N LEU A 293 -23.15 -3.54 7.07
CA LEU A 293 -24.39 -2.81 7.32
C LEU A 293 -25.31 -2.76 6.08
N ASN A 294 -24.73 -2.71 4.87
CA ASN A 294 -25.47 -2.38 3.65
C ASN A 294 -25.54 -3.51 2.62
N ASP A 295 -24.61 -4.46 2.61
CA ASP A 295 -24.55 -5.54 1.63
C ASP A 295 -25.12 -6.86 2.18
N PHE A 296 -25.62 -7.74 1.27
CA PHE A 296 -25.99 -9.12 1.61
C PHE A 296 -24.76 -10.02 1.75
N ASP A 297 -23.71 -9.77 0.96
CA ASP A 297 -22.43 -10.48 1.02
C ASP A 297 -21.63 -9.96 2.22
N LYS A 298 -21.39 -10.82 3.19
CA LYS A 298 -20.67 -10.51 4.44
C LYS A 298 -19.21 -10.99 4.41
N GLU A 299 -18.75 -11.57 3.30
CA GLU A 299 -17.38 -12.02 3.17
C GLU A 299 -16.41 -10.83 3.07
N PRO A 300 -15.29 -10.85 3.81
CA PRO A 300 -14.34 -9.74 3.82
C PRO A 300 -13.60 -9.64 2.47
N ARG A 301 -13.47 -8.42 1.96
CA ARG A 301 -12.83 -8.10 0.68
C ARG A 301 -11.46 -7.45 0.89
N ASN A 302 -10.68 -7.35 -0.19
CA ASN A 302 -9.43 -6.60 -0.23
C ASN A 302 -9.72 -5.15 -0.64
N TYR A 303 -9.76 -4.24 0.34
CA TYR A 303 -10.06 -2.82 0.11
C TYR A 303 -8.80 -1.99 -0.21
N TRP A 304 -7.66 -2.38 0.36
CA TRP A 304 -6.39 -1.67 0.20
C TRP A 304 -5.72 -1.93 -1.15
N ALA A 305 -5.93 -3.11 -1.74
CA ALA A 305 -5.34 -3.55 -3.00
C ALA A 305 -5.58 -2.59 -4.17
N ASN A 306 -6.77 -1.99 -4.25
CA ASN A 306 -7.17 -1.11 -5.35
C ASN A 306 -6.68 0.35 -5.18
N VAL A 307 -5.96 0.67 -4.11
CA VAL A 307 -5.65 2.05 -3.72
C VAL A 307 -4.15 2.35 -3.78
N SER A 308 -3.30 1.32 -3.78
CA SER A 308 -1.85 1.47 -3.77
C SER A 308 -1.24 1.13 -5.13
N GLU A 309 -0.16 1.85 -5.49
CA GLU A 309 0.69 1.47 -6.62
C GLU A 309 1.52 0.24 -6.20
N ASN A 310 1.04 -0.96 -6.49
CA ASN A 310 1.66 -2.23 -6.08
C ASN A 310 2.98 -2.56 -6.80
N GLY A 311 3.44 -1.69 -7.70
CA GLY A 311 4.67 -1.88 -8.48
C GLY A 311 5.94 -2.08 -7.64
N ILE A 312 5.94 -1.68 -6.38
CA ILE A 312 7.10 -1.88 -5.49
C ILE A 312 7.33 -3.37 -5.16
N ILE A 313 6.25 -4.16 -4.97
CA ILE A 313 6.35 -5.61 -4.73
C ILE A 313 6.93 -6.29 -5.98
N ARG A 314 6.48 -5.87 -7.16
CA ARG A 314 7.02 -6.36 -8.43
C ARG A 314 8.52 -6.05 -8.56
N THR A 315 8.93 -4.80 -8.31
CA THR A 315 10.34 -4.40 -8.31
C THR A 315 11.15 -5.20 -7.30
N PHE A 316 10.58 -5.52 -6.14
CA PHE A 316 11.19 -6.35 -5.12
C PHE A 316 11.42 -7.79 -5.62
N ALA A 317 10.40 -8.41 -6.20
CA ALA A 317 10.50 -9.75 -6.76
C ALA A 317 11.52 -9.82 -7.93
N GLU A 318 11.58 -8.79 -8.78
CA GLU A 318 12.54 -8.70 -9.90
C GLU A 318 13.99 -8.61 -9.44
N LYS A 319 14.26 -7.91 -8.35
CA LYS A 319 15.62 -7.70 -7.80
C LYS A 319 16.06 -8.75 -6.79
N ALA A 320 15.14 -9.60 -6.36
CA ALA A 320 15.41 -10.62 -5.36
C ALA A 320 16.44 -11.64 -5.85
N ASP A 321 17.54 -11.79 -5.12
CA ASP A 321 18.46 -12.93 -5.24
C ASP A 321 17.86 -14.19 -4.58
N SER A 322 18.59 -15.30 -4.56
CA SER A 322 18.10 -16.56 -3.98
C SER A 322 17.75 -16.42 -2.51
N ILE A 323 18.57 -15.72 -1.73
CA ILE A 323 18.34 -15.52 -0.29
C ILE A 323 17.09 -14.69 -0.07
N THR A 324 16.95 -13.58 -0.80
CA THR A 324 15.77 -12.71 -0.70
C THR A 324 14.49 -13.43 -1.13
N ARG A 325 14.55 -14.32 -2.13
CA ARG A 325 13.39 -15.14 -2.53
C ARG A 325 12.94 -16.09 -1.42
N ASP A 326 13.89 -16.72 -0.72
CA ASP A 326 13.57 -17.60 0.42
C ASP A 326 12.99 -16.79 1.60
N GLU A 327 13.47 -15.56 1.80
CA GLU A 327 12.91 -14.63 2.78
C GLU A 327 11.48 -14.19 2.42
N ILE A 328 11.20 -13.90 1.15
CA ILE A 328 9.83 -13.61 0.67
C ILE A 328 8.94 -14.84 0.91
N GLY A 329 9.43 -16.05 0.62
CA GLY A 329 8.74 -17.29 0.93
C GLY A 329 8.38 -17.40 2.42
N SER A 330 9.34 -17.12 3.30
CA SER A 330 9.14 -17.11 4.75
C SER A 330 8.08 -16.11 5.20
N LEU A 331 8.07 -14.89 4.61
CA LEU A 331 7.03 -13.89 4.86
C LEU A 331 5.64 -14.39 4.45
N MET A 332 5.54 -15.05 3.29
CA MET A 332 4.27 -15.60 2.79
C MET A 332 3.74 -16.74 3.66
N GLU A 333 4.61 -17.44 4.36
CA GLU A 333 4.26 -18.45 5.38
C GLU A 333 3.85 -17.82 6.74
N GLY A 334 3.84 -16.50 6.85
CA GLY A 334 3.54 -15.77 8.09
C GLY A 334 4.71 -15.72 9.08
N LYS A 335 5.93 -16.07 8.66
CA LYS A 335 7.15 -15.97 9.45
C LYS A 335 7.73 -14.57 9.40
N THR A 336 8.71 -14.30 10.27
CA THR A 336 9.45 -13.02 10.28
C THR A 336 10.79 -13.17 9.57
N VAL A 337 11.29 -12.04 9.05
CA VAL A 337 12.66 -11.88 8.54
C VAL A 337 13.36 -10.73 9.24
N ASN A 338 14.65 -10.89 9.53
CA ASN A 338 15.43 -9.87 10.24
C ASN A 338 16.11 -8.94 9.27
N LYS A 339 15.75 -7.65 9.29
CA LYS A 339 16.30 -6.62 8.39
C LYS A 339 16.69 -5.35 9.12
N LYS A 340 17.75 -4.72 8.62
CA LYS A 340 18.10 -3.39 9.05
C LYS A 340 17.26 -2.36 8.28
N LEU A 341 16.53 -1.52 8.99
CA LEU A 341 15.72 -0.48 8.36
C LEU A 341 16.52 0.81 8.19
N VAL A 342 16.54 1.31 6.97
CA VAL A 342 17.06 2.62 6.61
C VAL A 342 15.90 3.61 6.66
N GLN A 343 15.90 4.49 7.65
CA GLN A 343 14.81 5.46 7.83
C GLN A 343 14.91 6.66 6.88
N GLU A 344 16.11 6.96 6.41
CA GLU A 344 16.41 8.10 5.56
C GLU A 344 16.66 7.63 4.13
N LEU A 345 15.60 7.61 3.32
CA LEU A 345 15.66 7.21 1.92
C LEU A 345 15.20 8.34 1.02
N THR A 346 15.91 8.53 -0.08
CA THR A 346 15.44 9.35 -1.19
C THR A 346 14.68 8.48 -2.20
N TYR A 347 13.88 9.07 -3.06
CA TYR A 347 13.25 8.32 -4.16
C TYR A 347 14.29 7.71 -5.11
N ARG A 348 15.50 8.29 -5.22
CA ARG A 348 16.61 7.73 -5.99
C ARG A 348 17.19 6.47 -5.36
N ASP A 349 17.31 6.47 -4.04
CA ASP A 349 17.86 5.32 -3.30
C ASP A 349 16.93 4.11 -3.31
N MET A 350 15.62 4.33 -3.58
CA MET A 350 14.56 3.33 -3.43
C MET A 350 14.84 2.02 -4.15
N THR A 351 15.41 2.11 -5.34
CA THR A 351 15.63 0.93 -6.20
C THR A 351 17.08 0.55 -6.39
N ASN A 352 18.01 1.27 -5.74
CA ASN A 352 19.44 1.04 -5.94
C ASN A 352 19.98 -0.17 -5.19
N ASN A 353 19.36 -0.53 -4.06
CA ASN A 353 19.79 -1.65 -3.22
C ASN A 353 18.54 -2.39 -2.71
N ILE A 354 18.63 -3.71 -2.58
CA ILE A 354 17.56 -4.57 -2.04
C ILE A 354 17.22 -4.19 -0.59
N ASP A 355 18.22 -3.80 0.23
CA ASP A 355 17.98 -3.37 1.62
C ASP A 355 17.09 -2.12 1.71
N ASN A 356 17.21 -1.21 0.74
CA ASN A 356 16.33 -0.04 0.66
C ASN A 356 14.89 -0.45 0.36
N ILE A 357 14.69 -1.47 -0.48
CA ILE A 357 13.34 -1.95 -0.83
C ILE A 357 12.65 -2.52 0.42
N TRP A 358 13.35 -3.26 1.29
CA TRP A 358 12.81 -3.71 2.58
C TRP A 358 12.29 -2.54 3.43
N SER A 359 13.09 -1.48 3.50
CA SER A 359 12.73 -0.27 4.26
C SER A 359 11.51 0.45 3.68
N ILE A 360 11.36 0.46 2.35
CA ILE A 360 10.21 1.05 1.68
C ILE A 360 8.96 0.21 1.88
N LEU A 361 9.05 -1.11 1.73
CA LEU A 361 7.94 -2.01 2.01
C LEU A 361 7.41 -1.81 3.44
N PHE A 362 8.32 -1.62 4.40
CA PHE A 362 7.94 -1.27 5.77
C PHE A 362 7.25 0.09 5.86
N THR A 363 7.86 1.15 5.33
CA THR A 363 7.35 2.53 5.46
C THR A 363 6.04 2.74 4.71
N THR A 364 5.84 2.04 3.59
CA THR A 364 4.61 2.10 2.80
C THR A 364 3.49 1.20 3.32
N GLY A 365 3.78 0.33 4.31
CA GLY A 365 2.80 -0.50 4.98
C GLY A 365 2.60 -1.90 4.36
N TYR A 366 3.47 -2.32 3.44
CA TYR A 366 3.47 -3.71 2.98
C TYR A 366 4.09 -4.67 3.99
N LEU A 367 4.99 -4.17 4.84
CA LEU A 367 5.55 -4.88 5.97
C LEU A 367 5.29 -4.10 7.26
N THR A 368 5.31 -4.83 8.37
CA THR A 368 5.29 -4.29 9.72
C THR A 368 6.40 -4.92 10.55
N GLN A 369 6.65 -4.41 11.77
CA GLN A 369 7.66 -4.96 12.66
C GLN A 369 7.01 -5.71 13.84
N ARG A 370 7.68 -6.72 14.37
CA ARG A 370 7.29 -7.43 15.60
C ARG A 370 8.20 -7.13 16.77
N GLY A 371 9.40 -6.63 16.52
CA GLY A 371 10.37 -6.28 17.54
C GLY A 371 11.69 -5.81 16.95
N ARG A 372 12.55 -5.27 17.83
CA ARG A 372 13.92 -4.89 17.50
C ARG A 372 14.90 -5.82 18.19
N ASN A 373 15.84 -6.37 17.45
CA ASN A 373 16.87 -7.24 17.95
C ASN A 373 18.04 -6.46 18.56
N ALA A 374 18.87 -7.15 19.35
CA ALA A 374 20.04 -6.56 20.01
C ALA A 374 21.11 -6.04 19.02
N ASP A 375 21.16 -6.61 17.81
CA ASP A 375 22.04 -6.17 16.70
C ASP A 375 21.53 -4.95 15.94
N GLY A 376 20.34 -4.44 16.30
CA GLY A 376 19.70 -3.28 15.70
C GLY A 376 18.84 -3.60 14.47
N THR A 377 18.70 -4.87 14.08
CA THR A 377 17.74 -5.31 13.06
C THR A 377 16.31 -5.34 13.61
N TYR A 378 15.32 -5.33 12.72
CA TYR A 378 13.91 -5.48 13.05
C TYR A 378 13.36 -6.78 12.49
N GLU A 379 12.52 -7.45 13.27
CA GLU A 379 11.75 -8.60 12.82
C GLU A 379 10.57 -8.11 11.98
N LEU A 380 10.68 -8.22 10.66
CA LEU A 380 9.65 -7.79 9.72
C LEU A 380 8.74 -8.95 9.33
N CYS A 381 7.46 -8.67 9.18
CA CYS A 381 6.45 -9.60 8.66
C CYS A 381 5.41 -8.86 7.82
N ILE A 382 4.62 -9.62 7.07
CA ILE A 382 3.41 -9.10 6.43
C ILE A 382 2.38 -8.81 7.55
N PRO A 383 1.72 -7.63 7.56
CA PRO A 383 0.88 -7.23 8.67
C PRO A 383 -0.37 -8.12 8.83
N ASN A 384 -1.06 -8.45 7.73
CA ASN A 384 -2.35 -9.12 7.76
C ASN A 384 -2.65 -9.91 6.48
N CYS A 385 -3.78 -10.63 6.48
CA CYS A 385 -4.19 -11.46 5.36
C CYS A 385 -4.47 -10.65 4.07
N GLU A 386 -4.97 -9.43 4.18
CA GLU A 386 -5.22 -8.59 2.99
C GLU A 386 -3.92 -8.25 2.26
N VAL A 387 -2.90 -7.81 2.98
CA VAL A 387 -1.58 -7.51 2.40
C VAL A 387 -0.90 -8.78 1.89
N GLN A 388 -1.12 -9.92 2.56
CA GLN A 388 -0.62 -11.22 2.09
C GLN A 388 -1.21 -11.60 0.72
N ASP A 389 -2.51 -11.39 0.53
CA ASP A 389 -3.17 -11.62 -0.76
C ASP A 389 -2.61 -10.71 -1.86
N ILE A 390 -2.28 -9.46 -1.53
CA ILE A 390 -1.66 -8.52 -2.48
C ILE A 390 -0.28 -9.02 -2.90
N PHE A 391 0.56 -9.44 -1.94
CA PHE A 391 1.87 -10.03 -2.26
C PHE A 391 1.71 -11.24 -3.19
N LYS A 392 0.81 -12.16 -2.83
CA LYS A 392 0.52 -13.36 -3.63
C LYS A 392 0.16 -13.00 -5.08
N HIS A 393 -0.82 -12.13 -5.24
CA HIS A 393 -1.31 -11.71 -6.56
C HIS A 393 -0.21 -11.03 -7.40
N GLN A 394 0.57 -10.11 -6.81
CA GLN A 394 1.63 -9.40 -7.53
C GLN A 394 2.80 -10.31 -7.94
N ILE A 395 3.16 -11.28 -7.10
CA ILE A 395 4.20 -12.25 -7.42
C ILE A 395 3.71 -13.23 -8.50
N GLU A 396 2.45 -13.67 -8.43
CA GLU A 396 1.83 -14.52 -9.45
C GLU A 396 1.77 -13.82 -10.83
N GLU A 397 1.38 -12.55 -10.84
CA GLU A 397 1.36 -11.72 -12.06
C GLU A 397 2.76 -11.55 -12.66
N TRP A 398 3.73 -11.16 -11.83
CA TRP A 398 5.12 -11.02 -12.25
C TRP A 398 5.69 -12.34 -12.81
N PHE A 399 5.46 -13.44 -12.11
CA PHE A 399 5.93 -14.75 -12.55
C PHE A 399 5.32 -15.16 -13.89
N ARG A 400 4.00 -14.97 -14.05
CA ARG A 400 3.30 -15.25 -15.31
C ARG A 400 3.89 -14.45 -16.47
N GLU A 401 4.14 -13.16 -16.29
CA GLU A 401 4.76 -12.33 -17.32
C GLU A 401 6.17 -12.83 -17.68
N LYS A 402 7.00 -13.13 -16.69
CA LYS A 402 8.36 -13.67 -16.92
C LYS A 402 8.36 -14.96 -17.69
N VAL A 403 7.44 -15.86 -17.39
CA VAL A 403 7.28 -17.13 -18.12
C VAL A 403 6.85 -16.87 -19.57
N LEU A 404 5.90 -15.94 -19.79
CA LEU A 404 5.37 -15.65 -21.14
C LEU A 404 6.37 -14.87 -22.00
N ASP A 405 7.26 -14.08 -21.41
CA ASP A 405 8.31 -13.34 -22.11
C ASP A 405 9.45 -14.24 -22.59
N ASP A 406 9.66 -15.41 -21.96
CA ASP A 406 10.67 -16.40 -22.36
C ASP A 406 10.15 -17.27 -23.54
N THR A 407 10.10 -16.68 -24.72
CA THR A 407 9.58 -17.35 -25.92
C THR A 407 10.35 -18.60 -26.33
N ASP A 408 11.65 -18.67 -26.06
CA ASP A 408 12.48 -19.81 -26.43
C ASP A 408 12.37 -20.95 -25.40
N GLY A 409 12.39 -20.66 -24.12
CA GLY A 409 12.10 -21.63 -23.07
C GLY A 409 10.69 -22.22 -23.20
N MET A 410 9.69 -21.38 -23.51
CA MET A 410 8.32 -21.85 -23.77
C MET A 410 8.21 -22.77 -25.00
N LYS A 411 8.98 -22.53 -26.07
CA LYS A 411 9.05 -23.46 -27.21
C LYS A 411 9.61 -24.82 -26.81
N ILE A 412 10.63 -24.85 -25.95
CA ILE A 412 11.21 -26.11 -25.44
C ILE A 412 10.14 -26.87 -24.64
N LEU A 413 9.45 -26.21 -23.74
CA LEU A 413 8.36 -26.78 -22.94
C LEU A 413 7.25 -27.34 -23.83
N TYR A 414 6.80 -26.59 -24.83
CA TYR A 414 5.77 -27.05 -25.76
C TYR A 414 6.23 -28.25 -26.59
N THR A 415 7.49 -28.28 -27.05
CA THR A 415 8.05 -29.39 -27.80
C THR A 415 8.11 -30.66 -26.95
N ALA A 416 8.51 -30.52 -25.66
CA ALA A 416 8.52 -31.62 -24.71
C ALA A 416 7.12 -32.19 -24.46
N LEU A 417 6.13 -31.34 -24.31
CA LEU A 417 4.73 -31.72 -24.13
C LEU A 417 4.18 -32.42 -25.39
N ASP A 418 4.43 -31.85 -26.57
CA ASP A 418 3.95 -32.42 -27.86
C ASP A 418 4.59 -33.74 -28.18
N SER A 419 5.85 -33.94 -27.81
CA SER A 419 6.56 -35.21 -28.02
C SER A 419 6.25 -36.27 -26.96
N GLY A 420 5.72 -35.87 -25.80
CA GLY A 420 5.57 -36.72 -24.62
C GLY A 420 6.90 -37.04 -23.93
N ASN A 421 7.89 -36.16 -24.07
CA ASN A 421 9.17 -36.31 -23.38
C ASN A 421 9.07 -35.83 -21.93
N ALA A 422 8.89 -36.78 -20.98
CA ALA A 422 8.73 -36.50 -19.57
C ALA A 422 9.93 -35.75 -18.97
N GLU A 423 11.16 -36.18 -19.31
CA GLU A 423 12.39 -35.60 -18.76
C GLU A 423 12.56 -34.14 -19.21
N ALA A 424 12.41 -33.85 -20.50
CA ALA A 424 12.52 -32.49 -21.02
C ALA A 424 11.40 -31.57 -20.49
N LEU A 425 10.19 -32.11 -20.25
CA LEU A 425 9.09 -31.36 -19.67
C LEU A 425 9.36 -31.06 -18.18
N GLU A 426 9.87 -32.05 -17.44
CA GLU A 426 10.28 -31.91 -16.04
C GLU A 426 11.40 -30.87 -15.89
N ASP A 427 12.45 -30.94 -16.71
CA ASP A 427 13.55 -29.97 -16.72
C ASP A 427 13.06 -28.55 -17.02
N SER A 428 12.18 -28.39 -18.01
CA SER A 428 11.61 -27.09 -18.36
C SER A 428 10.75 -26.51 -17.21
N LEU A 429 9.92 -27.33 -16.58
CA LEU A 429 9.11 -26.91 -15.44
C LEU A 429 9.98 -26.56 -14.24
N ASN A 430 10.99 -27.39 -13.91
CA ASN A 430 11.92 -27.14 -12.82
C ASN A 430 12.74 -25.86 -13.03
N TYR A 431 13.11 -25.54 -14.27
CA TYR A 431 13.74 -24.26 -14.61
C TYR A 431 12.85 -23.07 -14.19
N TYR A 432 11.57 -23.06 -14.59
CA TYR A 432 10.66 -21.99 -14.22
C TYR A 432 10.32 -21.97 -12.73
N LEU A 433 10.15 -23.13 -12.09
CA LEU A 433 9.91 -23.24 -10.67
C LEU A 433 11.10 -22.73 -9.84
N GLY A 434 12.33 -23.03 -10.29
CA GLY A 434 13.56 -22.51 -9.66
C GLY A 434 13.66 -20.99 -9.71
N ALA A 435 13.11 -20.35 -10.76
CA ALA A 435 13.03 -18.90 -10.88
C ALA A 435 11.88 -18.29 -10.04
N SER A 436 10.90 -19.13 -9.60
CA SER A 436 9.78 -18.68 -8.78
C SER A 436 10.19 -18.42 -7.33
N VAL A 437 9.34 -17.69 -6.60
CA VAL A 437 9.51 -17.46 -5.16
C VAL A 437 8.92 -18.63 -4.40
N SER A 438 9.55 -19.08 -3.30
CA SER A 438 9.10 -20.21 -2.45
C SER A 438 7.80 -19.95 -1.66
N TYR A 439 7.05 -18.89 -1.97
CA TYR A 439 5.87 -18.46 -1.21
C TYR A 439 4.67 -19.43 -1.22
N MET A 440 4.78 -20.53 -1.98
CA MET A 440 3.70 -21.50 -2.19
C MET A 440 3.54 -22.52 -1.07
N ASP A 441 4.39 -22.47 -0.08
CA ASP A 441 4.37 -23.45 1.03
C ASP A 441 3.29 -23.16 2.09
N GLY A 442 2.67 -21.97 2.04
CA GLY A 442 1.50 -21.62 2.85
C GLY A 442 0.16 -22.09 2.23
N GLY A 443 -0.85 -22.35 3.05
CA GLY A 443 -2.18 -22.79 2.61
C GLY A 443 -2.43 -24.29 2.71
N THR A 444 -3.65 -24.72 2.35
CA THR A 444 -4.07 -26.12 2.31
C THR A 444 -3.46 -26.85 1.11
N LEU A 445 -3.49 -28.19 1.11
CA LEU A 445 -3.05 -28.98 -0.05
C LEU A 445 -3.83 -28.61 -1.32
N ASP A 446 -5.12 -28.39 -1.19
CA ASP A 446 -6.02 -27.97 -2.28
C ASP A 446 -5.64 -26.59 -2.86
N ASP A 447 -5.22 -25.65 -2.01
CA ASP A 447 -4.75 -24.32 -2.47
C ASP A 447 -3.46 -24.43 -3.28
N LYS A 448 -2.58 -25.33 -2.89
CA LYS A 448 -1.31 -25.59 -3.57
C LYS A 448 -1.52 -26.26 -4.94
N GLU A 449 -2.38 -27.28 -5.00
CA GLU A 449 -2.75 -27.90 -6.28
C GLU A 449 -3.39 -26.88 -7.25
N LYS A 450 -4.31 -26.06 -6.75
CA LYS A 450 -4.95 -24.98 -7.55
C LYS A 450 -3.94 -23.98 -8.11
N PHE A 451 -2.89 -23.66 -7.33
CA PHE A 451 -1.85 -22.77 -7.81
C PHE A 451 -1.09 -23.39 -9.00
N TYR A 452 -0.54 -24.62 -8.86
CA TYR A 452 0.20 -25.27 -9.96
C TYR A 452 -0.69 -25.55 -11.17
N HIS A 453 -1.96 -25.83 -10.94
CA HIS A 453 -2.97 -25.93 -11.99
C HIS A 453 -3.11 -24.59 -12.75
N GLY A 454 -3.28 -23.48 -12.04
CA GLY A 454 -3.36 -22.14 -12.64
C GLY A 454 -2.08 -21.74 -13.39
N LEU A 455 -0.90 -22.10 -12.84
CA LEU A 455 0.40 -21.89 -13.47
C LEU A 455 0.51 -22.63 -14.81
N LEU A 456 0.27 -23.94 -14.82
CA LEU A 456 0.32 -24.74 -16.04
C LEU A 456 -0.72 -24.28 -17.07
N LEU A 457 -1.93 -23.98 -16.63
CA LEU A 457 -2.96 -23.45 -17.51
C LEU A 457 -2.51 -22.12 -18.14
N GLY A 458 -1.93 -21.21 -17.35
CA GLY A 458 -1.38 -19.94 -17.82
C GLY A 458 -0.27 -20.12 -18.86
N MET A 459 0.62 -21.11 -18.68
CA MET A 459 1.67 -21.46 -19.65
C MET A 459 1.09 -22.03 -20.95
N LEU A 460 -0.03 -22.70 -20.91
CA LEU A 460 -0.64 -23.36 -22.08
C LEU A 460 -1.61 -22.46 -22.85
N LEU A 461 -2.23 -21.46 -22.23
CA LEU A 461 -3.21 -20.56 -22.85
C LEU A 461 -2.72 -19.84 -24.12
N PRO A 462 -1.43 -19.44 -24.28
CA PRO A 462 -0.94 -18.82 -25.51
C PRO A 462 -0.99 -19.73 -26.74
N ARG A 463 -1.12 -21.05 -26.57
CA ARG A 463 -1.21 -22.04 -27.65
C ARG A 463 -2.60 -22.05 -28.28
N LYS A 464 -2.91 -21.06 -29.09
CA LYS A 464 -4.25 -20.88 -29.73
C LYS A 464 -4.68 -22.01 -30.62
N GLU A 465 -3.74 -22.85 -31.08
CA GLU A 465 -4.00 -24.04 -31.91
C GLU A 465 -4.55 -25.22 -31.10
N TRP A 466 -4.52 -25.15 -29.78
CA TRP A 466 -5.05 -26.14 -28.86
C TRP A 466 -6.36 -25.70 -28.22
N GLU A 467 -7.36 -26.56 -28.25
CA GLU A 467 -8.58 -26.39 -27.46
C GLU A 467 -8.32 -26.86 -26.02
N LEU A 468 -8.03 -25.93 -25.11
CA LEU A 468 -7.76 -26.21 -23.71
C LEU A 468 -9.06 -26.23 -22.92
N LYS A 469 -9.19 -27.19 -22.00
CA LYS A 469 -10.28 -27.32 -21.03
C LYS A 469 -9.68 -27.54 -19.64
N SER A 470 -10.20 -26.83 -18.66
CA SER A 470 -9.77 -26.89 -17.28
C SER A 470 -10.92 -27.30 -16.38
N ASN A 471 -10.67 -28.10 -15.36
CA ASN A 471 -11.64 -28.58 -14.35
C ASN A 471 -12.95 -29.11 -14.96
N ARG A 472 -12.86 -29.82 -16.07
CA ARG A 472 -14.03 -30.30 -16.81
C ARG A 472 -14.41 -31.71 -16.39
N GLU A 473 -15.73 -31.95 -16.31
CA GLU A 473 -16.26 -33.30 -16.17
C GLU A 473 -15.78 -34.20 -17.29
N ALA A 474 -15.08 -35.26 -16.93
CA ALA A 474 -14.57 -36.28 -17.83
C ALA A 474 -14.67 -37.67 -17.16
N GLY A 475 -15.25 -38.62 -17.83
CA GLY A 475 -15.45 -39.95 -17.25
C GLY A 475 -16.23 -39.93 -15.95
N LYS A 476 -15.63 -40.38 -14.84
CA LYS A 476 -16.23 -40.45 -13.52
C LYS A 476 -15.81 -39.31 -12.58
N GLY A 477 -15.13 -38.27 -13.09
CA GLY A 477 -14.63 -37.15 -12.31
C GLY A 477 -14.32 -35.92 -13.14
N ARG A 478 -13.42 -35.08 -12.67
CA ARG A 478 -12.97 -33.86 -13.35
C ARG A 478 -11.47 -33.95 -13.54
N SER A 479 -11.00 -33.81 -14.79
CA SER A 479 -9.57 -33.67 -15.07
C SER A 479 -9.10 -32.25 -14.86
N ASP A 480 -7.87 -32.06 -14.39
CA ASP A 480 -7.32 -30.75 -14.16
C ASP A 480 -7.17 -29.97 -15.48
N ILE A 481 -6.44 -30.51 -16.45
CA ILE A 481 -6.29 -29.90 -17.77
C ILE A 481 -6.45 -30.97 -18.86
N ALA A 482 -7.27 -30.69 -19.86
CA ALA A 482 -7.42 -31.51 -21.05
C ALA A 482 -7.24 -30.62 -22.28
N ALA A 483 -6.53 -31.12 -23.29
CA ALA A 483 -6.25 -30.37 -24.50
C ALA A 483 -6.42 -31.22 -25.77
N PHE A 484 -6.92 -30.59 -26.84
CA PHE A 484 -7.10 -31.20 -28.15
C PHE A 484 -6.68 -30.24 -29.25
N GLN A 485 -5.84 -30.72 -30.18
CA GLN A 485 -5.44 -29.97 -31.36
C GLN A 485 -6.27 -30.40 -32.58
N LEU A 486 -7.04 -29.48 -33.12
CA LEU A 486 -7.97 -29.76 -34.22
C LEU A 486 -7.27 -30.23 -35.50
N ARG A 487 -6.08 -29.67 -35.80
CA ARG A 487 -5.36 -29.93 -37.05
C ARG A 487 -4.67 -31.29 -37.07
N THR A 488 -3.90 -31.60 -36.00
CA THR A 488 -3.11 -32.85 -35.91
C THR A 488 -3.89 -33.99 -35.28
N LYS A 489 -5.00 -33.67 -34.58
CA LYS A 489 -5.79 -34.59 -33.76
C LYS A 489 -5.00 -35.18 -32.59
N ASP A 490 -3.99 -34.47 -32.11
CA ASP A 490 -3.28 -34.85 -30.91
C ASP A 490 -4.05 -34.37 -29.67
N ALA A 491 -4.01 -35.15 -28.60
CA ALA A 491 -4.66 -34.85 -27.35
C ALA A 491 -3.74 -35.16 -26.18
N PHE A 492 -3.93 -34.42 -25.08
CA PHE A 492 -3.32 -34.78 -23.80
C PHE A 492 -4.24 -34.46 -22.62
N ILE A 493 -4.01 -35.16 -21.52
CA ILE A 493 -4.64 -34.95 -20.23
C ILE A 493 -3.52 -34.78 -19.23
N ILE A 494 -3.62 -33.72 -18.38
CA ILE A 494 -2.70 -33.50 -17.28
C ILE A 494 -3.50 -33.60 -15.98
N GLU A 495 -2.98 -34.38 -15.04
CA GLU A 495 -3.44 -34.44 -13.66
C GLU A 495 -2.31 -33.99 -12.74
N ILE A 496 -2.64 -33.18 -11.74
CA ILE A 496 -1.70 -32.48 -10.88
C ILE A 496 -1.84 -33.01 -9.45
N LYS A 497 -0.70 -33.18 -8.77
CA LYS A 497 -0.62 -33.48 -7.34
C LYS A 497 0.35 -32.56 -6.65
N TYR A 498 0.09 -32.25 -5.38
CA TYR A 498 1.05 -31.60 -4.53
C TYR A 498 1.63 -32.60 -3.51
N SER A 499 2.94 -32.79 -3.56
CA SER A 499 3.69 -33.62 -2.62
C SER A 499 4.15 -32.81 -1.41
N LYS A 500 4.01 -33.36 -0.21
CA LYS A 500 4.47 -32.68 1.03
C LYS A 500 5.99 -32.65 1.11
N GLU A 501 6.64 -33.72 0.67
CA GLU A 501 8.09 -33.86 0.69
C GLU A 501 8.60 -34.25 -0.72
N GLU A 502 9.84 -33.88 -1.03
CA GLU A 502 10.46 -34.16 -2.33
C GLU A 502 10.56 -35.68 -2.61
N ALA A 503 10.71 -36.46 -1.55
CA ALA A 503 10.77 -37.93 -1.66
C ALA A 503 9.46 -38.55 -2.18
N ASP A 504 8.32 -37.87 -2.03
CA ASP A 504 7.01 -38.35 -2.43
C ASP A 504 6.71 -38.06 -3.91
N LEU A 505 7.45 -37.13 -4.55
CA LEU A 505 7.22 -36.68 -5.92
C LEU A 505 7.04 -37.84 -6.96
N PRO A 506 7.90 -38.87 -6.98
CA PRO A 506 7.73 -39.96 -7.96
C PRO A 506 6.44 -40.77 -7.74
N ALA A 507 6.08 -41.02 -6.49
CA ALA A 507 4.89 -41.79 -6.13
C ALA A 507 3.61 -41.01 -6.46
N ASP A 508 3.57 -39.71 -6.15
CA ASP A 508 2.41 -38.85 -6.40
C ASP A 508 2.22 -38.56 -7.90
N ALA A 509 3.30 -38.43 -8.68
CA ALA A 509 3.21 -38.32 -10.12
C ALA A 509 2.63 -39.61 -10.77
N GLN A 510 3.00 -40.77 -10.23
CA GLN A 510 2.43 -42.04 -10.69
C GLN A 510 0.96 -42.20 -10.25
N GLU A 511 0.60 -41.75 -9.05
CA GLU A 511 -0.81 -41.73 -8.61
C GLU A 511 -1.67 -40.80 -9.46
N ALA A 512 -1.14 -39.66 -9.95
CA ALA A 512 -1.82 -38.80 -10.91
C ALA A 512 -2.19 -39.55 -12.21
N ILE A 513 -1.26 -40.32 -12.77
CA ILE A 513 -1.54 -41.21 -13.92
C ILE A 513 -2.60 -42.25 -13.56
N ALA A 514 -2.45 -42.91 -12.41
CA ALA A 514 -3.42 -43.90 -11.94
C ALA A 514 -4.83 -43.29 -11.78
N GLN A 515 -4.93 -42.03 -11.35
CA GLN A 515 -6.19 -41.32 -11.25
C GLN A 515 -6.83 -41.08 -12.63
N ILE A 516 -6.07 -40.62 -13.64
CA ILE A 516 -6.56 -40.45 -15.01
C ILE A 516 -7.19 -41.76 -15.51
N ASN A 517 -6.49 -42.86 -15.33
CA ASN A 517 -6.92 -44.20 -15.77
C ASN A 517 -8.15 -44.70 -14.99
N ARG A 518 -8.13 -44.59 -13.66
CA ARG A 518 -9.24 -45.02 -12.78
C ARG A 518 -10.52 -44.24 -13.06
N MET A 519 -10.41 -42.92 -13.26
CA MET A 519 -11.53 -42.03 -13.53
C MET A 519 -11.94 -42.00 -15.00
N GLN A 520 -11.19 -42.65 -15.89
CA GLN A 520 -11.47 -42.76 -17.32
C GLN A 520 -11.63 -41.39 -18.00
N TYR A 521 -10.74 -40.45 -17.71
CA TYR A 521 -10.79 -39.10 -18.29
C TYR A 521 -10.64 -39.09 -19.82
N ASP A 522 -10.07 -40.13 -20.41
CA ASP A 522 -9.95 -40.40 -21.87
C ASP A 522 -11.31 -40.46 -22.58
N GLN A 523 -12.39 -40.79 -21.87
CA GLN A 523 -13.74 -40.85 -22.46
C GLN A 523 -14.15 -39.54 -23.12
N TYR A 524 -13.64 -38.42 -22.62
CA TYR A 524 -13.87 -37.09 -23.18
C TYR A 524 -13.42 -37.01 -24.66
N PHE A 525 -12.32 -37.69 -25.03
CA PHE A 525 -11.76 -37.65 -26.36
C PHE A 525 -12.25 -38.77 -27.26
N ARG A 526 -12.92 -39.82 -26.80
CA ARG A 526 -13.35 -40.98 -27.59
C ARG A 526 -14.16 -40.57 -28.81
N MET A 527 -15.06 -39.59 -28.68
CA MET A 527 -15.88 -39.11 -29.80
C MET A 527 -15.09 -38.28 -30.83
N ARG A 528 -13.92 -37.79 -30.46
CA ARG A 528 -13.06 -36.96 -31.31
C ARG A 528 -12.01 -37.75 -32.07
N ASN A 529 -11.86 -39.04 -31.74
CA ASN A 529 -10.92 -39.97 -32.34
C ASN A 529 -9.50 -39.39 -32.46
N PRO A 530 -8.79 -39.12 -31.35
CA PRO A 530 -7.46 -38.51 -31.36
C PRO A 530 -6.45 -39.46 -32.07
N ARG A 531 -5.49 -38.86 -32.79
CA ARG A 531 -4.36 -39.61 -33.39
C ARG A 531 -3.41 -40.08 -32.28
N THR A 532 -3.15 -39.21 -31.31
CA THR A 532 -2.39 -39.53 -30.12
C THR A 532 -3.14 -39.00 -28.88
N LEU A 533 -3.11 -39.76 -27.81
CA LEU A 533 -3.61 -39.32 -26.52
C LEU A 533 -2.54 -39.64 -25.50
N ARG A 534 -2.04 -38.61 -24.80
CA ARG A 534 -1.00 -38.74 -23.78
C ARG A 534 -1.57 -38.34 -22.41
N HIS A 535 -1.20 -39.09 -21.41
CA HIS A 535 -1.52 -38.80 -20.04
C HIS A 535 -0.26 -38.28 -19.33
N PHE A 536 -0.35 -37.13 -18.69
CA PHE A 536 0.71 -36.54 -17.91
C PHE A 536 0.29 -36.53 -16.43
N GLY A 537 1.02 -37.23 -15.57
CA GLY A 537 0.94 -37.09 -14.13
C GLY A 537 2.06 -36.17 -13.67
N ILE A 538 1.73 -35.04 -13.08
CA ILE A 538 2.72 -34.06 -12.62
C ILE A 538 2.53 -33.83 -11.11
N ALA A 539 3.55 -34.20 -10.34
CA ALA A 539 3.61 -33.91 -8.92
C ALA A 539 4.55 -32.73 -8.66
N PHE A 540 4.12 -31.81 -7.81
CA PHE A 540 4.88 -30.62 -7.43
C PHE A 540 5.21 -30.66 -5.93
N CYS A 541 6.43 -30.22 -5.59
CA CYS A 541 6.86 -29.97 -4.23
C CYS A 541 7.74 -28.72 -4.24
N LYS A 542 7.25 -27.60 -3.71
CA LYS A 542 7.99 -26.33 -3.68
C LYS A 542 8.49 -25.91 -5.06
N LYS A 543 9.81 -25.91 -5.24
CA LYS A 543 10.51 -25.52 -6.49
C LYS A 543 10.81 -26.71 -7.42
N LEU A 544 10.29 -27.87 -7.11
CA LEU A 544 10.57 -29.08 -7.86
C LEU A 544 9.27 -29.74 -8.35
N CYS A 545 9.36 -30.38 -9.49
CA CYS A 545 8.31 -31.28 -9.94
C CYS A 545 8.88 -32.61 -10.45
N LYS A 546 8.01 -33.59 -10.52
CA LYS A 546 8.24 -34.87 -11.20
C LYS A 546 7.15 -35.08 -12.23
N VAL A 547 7.56 -35.47 -13.42
CA VAL A 547 6.65 -35.75 -14.56
C VAL A 547 6.70 -37.22 -14.93
N VAL A 548 5.51 -37.81 -15.06
CA VAL A 548 5.33 -39.15 -15.59
C VAL A 548 4.40 -39.05 -16.79
N VAL A 549 4.69 -39.78 -17.88
CA VAL A 549 3.90 -39.79 -19.13
C VAL A 549 3.53 -41.22 -19.49
N GLU A 550 2.27 -41.41 -19.90
CA GLU A 550 1.71 -42.67 -20.46
C GLU A 550 1.02 -42.41 -21.80
#